data_c19fedd816b9123cd845321c7a080f23
#
_entry.id   c19fedd816b9123cd845321c7a080f23
#
_cell.length_a   1.000
_cell.length_b   1.000
_cell.length_c   1.000
_cell.angle_alpha   90.00
_cell.angle_beta   90.00
_cell.angle_gamma   90.00
#
_symmetry.space_group_name_H-M   'P 1'
#
loop_
_entity.id
_entity.type
_entity.pdbx_description
1 polymer ?
#
loop_
_entity_poly.entity_id
_entity_poly.type
_entity_poly.pdbx_seq_one_letter_code
_entity_poly.pdbx_strand_id
1 'polypeptide(L)'
;IIIMGCTSCASGADGQPKGCKNNGTCGTDGCNKLTVFDWLSNMSLPANMTPYTGVEVRFKNGRKHFYQNNENLSLSIGDIVATQAESGHDIGIVTLTGELVRVQMKKKKENPDATKLPTLYRKATQKDIDIWQKVRDREADIQKRSRVIAIRLGLRMKISDVEFQGDASKVVFYYTAEERVDFRELIKEFARTFNS
;
A
#
# COMPACT_ATOMS: atom_id res chain seq x y z
N ILE A 1 -4.77 7.57 18.21
CA ILE A 1 -3.51 7.21 17.53
C ILE A 1 -3.03 5.90 18.15
N ILE A 2 -3.23 4.78 17.47
CA ILE A 2 -2.65 3.51 17.90
C ILE A 2 -1.31 3.37 17.16
N ILE A 3 -0.21 3.65 17.84
CA ILE A 3 1.13 3.30 17.37
C ILE A 3 1.31 1.83 17.73
N MET A 4 1.06 0.93 16.79
CA MET A 4 1.41 -0.48 16.96
C MET A 4 2.93 -0.64 16.77
N GLY A 5 3.67 -0.56 17.86
CA GLY A 5 5.08 -0.94 17.88
C GLY A 5 5.22 -2.47 17.75
N CYS A 6 6.16 -2.91 16.93
CA CYS A 6 6.54 -4.33 16.83
C CYS A 6 7.29 -4.73 18.10
N THR A 7 6.71 -5.61 18.91
CA THR A 7 7.33 -6.11 20.17
C THR A 7 8.63 -6.90 19.95
N SER A 8 8.96 -7.28 18.72
CA SER A 8 10.20 -8.00 18.38
C SER A 8 11.32 -7.09 17.87
N CYS A 9 11.07 -5.79 17.62
CA CYS A 9 12.04 -4.92 16.95
C CYS A 9 13.00 -4.19 17.90
N ALA A 10 12.69 -3.94 19.13
CA ALA A 10 13.61 -3.51 20.18
C ALA A 10 12.92 -3.52 21.55
N SER A 11 13.46 -4.23 22.50
CA SER A 11 13.16 -4.03 23.92
C SER A 11 14.12 -2.98 24.47
N GLY A 12 13.61 -1.96 25.17
CA GLY A 12 14.44 -1.08 25.98
C GLY A 12 14.95 -1.81 27.20
N ALA A 13 15.98 -1.29 27.86
CA ALA A 13 16.52 -1.82 29.14
C ALA A 13 15.41 -1.89 30.23
N ASP A 14 14.32 -1.21 30.04
CA ASP A 14 13.13 -1.07 30.88
C ASP A 14 11.97 -1.99 30.46
N GLY A 15 12.18 -2.90 29.49
CA GLY A 15 11.17 -3.83 29.00
C GLY A 15 10.07 -3.19 28.15
N GLN A 16 10.10 -1.88 27.96
CA GLN A 16 9.14 -1.16 27.13
C GLN A 16 9.49 -1.28 25.64
N PRO A 17 8.51 -1.50 24.74
CA PRO A 17 8.77 -1.55 23.30
C PRO A 17 9.19 -0.17 22.80
N LYS A 18 10.44 -0.02 22.36
CA LYS A 18 10.99 1.23 21.81
C LYS A 18 10.49 1.57 20.39
N GLY A 19 9.58 0.79 19.83
CA GLY A 19 9.13 0.95 18.48
C GLY A 19 10.13 0.41 17.44
N CYS A 20 9.74 0.46 16.19
CA CYS A 20 10.59 0.03 15.09
C CYS A 20 11.73 1.04 14.87
N LYS A 21 12.99 0.60 14.97
CA LYS A 21 14.18 1.44 14.70
C LYS A 21 14.18 2.06 13.29
N ASN A 22 13.42 1.48 12.37
CA ASN A 22 13.28 1.94 11.00
C ASN A 22 12.07 2.86 10.78
N ASN A 23 11.43 3.40 11.83
CA ASN A 23 10.26 4.28 11.73
C ASN A 23 9.14 3.76 10.80
N GLY A 24 8.95 2.46 10.76
CA GLY A 24 7.97 1.83 9.87
C GLY A 24 8.47 1.60 8.44
N THR A 25 9.66 2.03 8.09
CA THR A 25 10.32 1.77 6.81
C THR A 25 11.19 0.51 6.86
N CYS A 26 10.61 -0.64 7.25
CA CYS A 26 11.27 -1.91 6.94
C CYS A 26 11.35 -2.03 5.43
N GLY A 27 12.47 -2.51 4.88
CA GLY A 27 12.63 -2.78 3.44
C GLY A 27 11.58 -3.74 2.87
N THR A 28 10.79 -4.37 3.74
CA THR A 28 9.63 -5.21 3.41
C THR A 28 8.29 -4.47 3.53
N ASP A 29 8.29 -3.18 3.86
CA ASP A 29 7.10 -2.33 4.06
C ASP A 29 6.04 -2.89 5.02
N GLY A 30 6.43 -3.76 5.91
CA GLY A 30 5.51 -4.33 6.90
C GLY A 30 6.24 -5.28 7.84
N CYS A 31 5.81 -5.29 9.09
CA CYS A 31 6.22 -6.34 10.01
C CYS A 31 5.80 -7.69 9.44
N ASN A 32 6.69 -8.67 9.44
CA ASN A 32 6.40 -10.07 9.07
C ASN A 32 5.19 -10.67 9.84
N LYS A 33 4.77 -10.04 10.95
CA LYS A 33 3.57 -10.38 11.71
C LYS A 33 2.26 -10.26 10.93
N LEU A 34 2.24 -9.50 9.83
CA LEU A 34 1.06 -9.36 8.96
C LEU A 34 1.12 -10.29 7.75
N THR A 35 2.18 -11.11 7.63
CA THR A 35 2.30 -12.09 6.57
C THR A 35 1.46 -13.31 6.94
N VAL A 36 0.44 -13.59 6.14
CA VAL A 36 -0.36 -14.81 6.31
C VAL A 36 0.39 -15.96 5.63
N PHE A 37 0.61 -17.04 6.37
CA PHE A 37 1.16 -18.26 5.77
C PHE A 37 0.09 -18.91 4.89
N ASP A 38 0.41 -19.08 3.61
CA ASP A 38 -0.50 -19.76 2.67
C ASP A 38 -0.35 -21.29 2.79
N TRP A 39 -1.10 -21.84 3.72
CA TRP A 39 -1.13 -23.30 3.97
C TRP A 39 -1.97 -24.05 2.92
N LEU A 40 -2.78 -23.34 2.11
CA LEU A 40 -3.60 -23.94 1.06
C LEU A 40 -2.85 -24.03 -0.29
N SER A 41 -1.76 -23.32 -0.49
CA SER A 41 -1.02 -23.31 -1.76
C SER A 41 -0.50 -24.71 -2.19
N ASN A 42 -0.24 -25.59 -1.22
CA ASN A 42 0.27 -26.92 -1.45
C ASN A 42 -0.83 -28.01 -1.48
N MET A 43 -2.09 -27.63 -1.31
CA MET A 43 -3.20 -28.57 -1.37
C MET A 43 -3.70 -28.69 -2.81
N SER A 44 -3.76 -29.92 -3.32
CA SER A 44 -4.40 -30.19 -4.60
C SER A 44 -5.90 -29.95 -4.49
N LEU A 45 -6.42 -29.09 -5.36
CA LEU A 45 -7.86 -28.87 -5.46
C LEU A 45 -8.55 -30.12 -6.02
N PRO A 46 -9.79 -30.44 -5.59
CA PRO A 46 -10.59 -31.47 -6.23
C PRO A 46 -10.70 -31.23 -7.74
N ALA A 47 -10.74 -32.32 -8.51
CA ALA A 47 -10.70 -32.29 -9.98
C ALA A 47 -11.79 -31.40 -10.63
N ASN A 48 -12.86 -31.09 -9.90
CA ASN A 48 -14.00 -30.30 -10.40
C ASN A 48 -13.95 -28.82 -9.93
N MET A 49 -12.90 -28.37 -9.25
CA MET A 49 -12.79 -26.97 -8.80
C MET A 49 -11.75 -26.23 -9.61
N THR A 50 -12.16 -25.11 -10.20
CA THR A 50 -11.22 -24.15 -10.81
C THR A 50 -10.56 -23.33 -9.71
N PRO A 51 -9.24 -23.15 -9.74
CA PRO A 51 -8.54 -22.31 -8.78
C PRO A 51 -9.09 -20.88 -8.79
N TYR A 52 -9.27 -20.30 -7.60
CA TYR A 52 -9.66 -18.90 -7.51
C TYR A 52 -8.50 -17.99 -7.98
N THR A 53 -8.78 -17.11 -8.92
CA THR A 53 -7.77 -16.24 -9.57
C THR A 53 -7.61 -14.89 -8.89
N GLY A 54 -8.23 -14.66 -7.73
CA GLY A 54 -8.08 -13.44 -6.94
C GLY A 54 -6.71 -13.35 -6.29
N VAL A 55 -6.21 -12.13 -6.17
CA VAL A 55 -4.91 -11.80 -5.57
C VAL A 55 -5.08 -10.63 -4.61
N GLU A 56 -4.54 -10.73 -3.40
CA GLU A 56 -4.45 -9.60 -2.48
C GLU A 56 -3.09 -8.93 -2.68
N VAL A 57 -3.11 -7.63 -2.97
CA VAL A 57 -1.91 -6.81 -3.17
C VAL A 57 -1.85 -5.75 -2.08
N ARG A 58 -0.67 -5.60 -1.48
CA ARG A 58 -0.37 -4.61 -0.46
C ARG A 58 0.42 -3.45 -1.06
N PHE A 59 0.00 -2.25 -0.71
CA PHE A 59 0.65 -0.98 -1.01
C PHE A 59 1.26 -0.37 0.24
N LYS A 60 1.70 0.87 0.14
CA LYS A 60 2.22 1.65 1.27
C LYS A 60 1.22 1.70 2.44
N ASN A 61 1.72 1.87 3.66
CA ASN A 61 0.94 1.97 4.90
C ASN A 61 0.03 0.77 5.20
N GLY A 62 0.31 -0.39 4.60
CA GLY A 62 -0.49 -1.59 4.80
C GLY A 62 -1.86 -1.56 4.11
N ARG A 63 -2.10 -0.59 3.22
CA ARG A 63 -3.29 -0.56 2.36
C ARG A 63 -3.30 -1.80 1.49
N LYS A 64 -4.40 -2.55 1.48
CA LYS A 64 -4.56 -3.79 0.75
C LYS A 64 -5.81 -3.73 -0.10
N HIS A 65 -5.68 -4.16 -1.35
CA HIS A 65 -6.79 -4.30 -2.30
C HIS A 65 -6.75 -5.66 -2.97
N PHE A 66 -7.91 -6.08 -3.47
CA PHE A 66 -8.07 -7.32 -4.21
C PHE A 66 -8.11 -7.05 -5.69
N TYR A 67 -7.44 -7.93 -6.45
CA TYR A 67 -7.31 -7.85 -7.90
C TYR A 67 -7.62 -9.19 -8.53
N GLN A 68 -8.02 -9.15 -9.79
CA GLN A 68 -8.24 -10.34 -10.61
C GLN A 68 -7.01 -10.62 -11.47
N ASN A 69 -6.49 -11.82 -11.40
CA ASN A 69 -5.43 -12.33 -12.26
C ASN A 69 -6.05 -12.97 -13.50
N ASN A 70 -6.43 -12.15 -14.49
CA ASN A 70 -7.11 -12.63 -15.70
C ASN A 70 -6.19 -13.41 -16.63
N GLU A 71 -4.90 -13.13 -16.60
CA GLU A 71 -3.89 -13.77 -17.46
C GLU A 71 -3.31 -15.05 -16.85
N ASN A 72 -3.82 -15.49 -15.69
CA ASN A 72 -3.32 -16.66 -14.96
C ASN A 72 -1.81 -16.63 -14.75
N LEU A 73 -1.26 -15.47 -14.44
CA LEU A 73 0.16 -15.30 -14.15
C LEU A 73 0.55 -16.18 -12.96
N SER A 74 1.68 -16.85 -13.08
CA SER A 74 2.27 -17.57 -11.94
C SER A 74 2.80 -16.56 -10.92
N LEU A 75 2.06 -16.34 -9.85
CA LEU A 75 2.35 -15.37 -8.80
C LEU A 75 2.71 -16.09 -7.50
N SER A 76 3.72 -15.56 -6.83
CA SER A 76 4.14 -15.97 -5.49
C SER A 76 3.97 -14.83 -4.51
N ILE A 77 3.79 -15.17 -3.22
CA ILE A 77 3.80 -14.16 -2.15
C ILE A 77 5.15 -13.44 -2.15
N GLY A 78 5.11 -12.10 -2.14
CA GLY A 78 6.28 -11.26 -2.24
C GLY A 78 6.60 -10.74 -3.64
N ASP A 79 5.93 -11.26 -4.69
CA ASP A 79 6.10 -10.74 -6.05
C ASP A 79 5.63 -9.29 -6.12
N ILE A 80 6.41 -8.47 -6.82
CA ILE A 80 6.04 -7.08 -7.12
C ILE A 80 5.25 -7.07 -8.42
N VAL A 81 4.08 -6.45 -8.39
CA VAL A 81 3.11 -6.47 -9.50
C VAL A 81 2.60 -5.09 -9.85
N ALA A 82 2.31 -4.90 -11.14
CA ALA A 82 1.60 -3.73 -11.65
C ALA A 82 0.10 -4.02 -11.69
N THR A 83 -0.67 -3.16 -11.06
CA THR A 83 -2.11 -3.31 -10.89
C THR A 83 -2.86 -2.14 -11.49
N GLN A 84 -4.11 -2.36 -11.83
CA GLN A 84 -5.01 -1.33 -12.31
C GLN A 84 -5.23 -0.27 -11.22
N ALA A 85 -5.07 1.00 -11.59
CA ALA A 85 -5.45 2.15 -10.80
C ALA A 85 -6.58 2.94 -11.50
N GLU A 86 -7.12 3.99 -10.85
CA GLU A 86 -8.10 4.88 -11.49
C GLU A 86 -7.54 5.57 -12.73
N SER A 87 -6.27 5.89 -12.71
CA SER A 87 -5.50 6.42 -13.83
C SER A 87 -4.14 5.72 -13.84
N GLY A 88 -3.75 5.15 -14.98
CA GLY A 88 -2.47 4.45 -15.11
C GLY A 88 -2.41 3.13 -14.34
N HIS A 89 -1.27 2.87 -13.70
CA HIS A 89 -1.05 1.65 -12.93
C HIS A 89 -0.37 1.95 -11.59
N ASP A 90 -0.62 1.11 -10.60
CA ASP A 90 0.04 1.17 -9.31
C ASP A 90 0.94 -0.05 -9.11
N ILE A 91 1.95 0.10 -8.27
CA ILE A 91 2.91 -0.97 -7.95
C ILE A 91 2.68 -1.42 -6.51
N GLY A 92 2.48 -2.71 -6.34
CA GLY A 92 2.28 -3.30 -5.03
C GLY A 92 2.93 -4.67 -4.90
N ILE A 93 2.84 -5.23 -3.70
CA ILE A 93 3.44 -6.52 -3.34
C ILE A 93 2.32 -7.52 -3.08
N VAL A 94 2.39 -8.68 -3.72
CA VAL A 94 1.46 -9.78 -3.51
C VAL A 94 1.56 -10.31 -2.08
N THR A 95 0.45 -10.37 -1.38
CA THR A 95 0.39 -10.87 0.00
C THR A 95 -0.37 -12.19 0.12
N LEU A 96 -1.35 -12.42 -0.73
CA LEU A 96 -2.11 -13.66 -0.80
C LEU A 96 -2.53 -13.97 -2.24
N THR A 97 -2.66 -15.26 -2.53
CA THR A 97 -3.17 -15.77 -3.81
C THR A 97 -4.20 -16.87 -3.57
N GLY A 98 -5.05 -17.15 -4.56
CA GLY A 98 -5.95 -18.29 -4.57
C GLY A 98 -7.06 -18.27 -3.51
N GLU A 99 -7.43 -19.42 -2.97
CA GLU A 99 -8.60 -19.58 -2.11
C GLU A 99 -8.53 -18.78 -0.79
N LEU A 100 -7.34 -18.51 -0.27
CA LEU A 100 -7.19 -17.67 0.91
C LEU A 100 -7.65 -16.23 0.68
N VAL A 101 -7.53 -15.74 -0.56
CA VAL A 101 -8.05 -14.41 -0.93
C VAL A 101 -9.56 -14.38 -0.80
N ARG A 102 -10.25 -15.45 -1.23
CA ARG A 102 -11.71 -15.60 -1.10
C ARG A 102 -12.16 -15.55 0.38
N VAL A 103 -11.42 -16.22 1.25
CA VAL A 103 -11.67 -16.19 2.70
C VAL A 103 -11.46 -14.78 3.26
N GLN A 104 -10.39 -14.12 2.84
CA GLN A 104 -10.05 -12.77 3.30
C GLN A 104 -11.07 -11.72 2.82
N MET A 105 -11.56 -11.83 1.58
CA MET A 105 -12.62 -11.00 1.05
C MET A 105 -13.91 -11.12 1.87
N LYS A 106 -14.34 -12.37 2.16
CA LYS A 106 -15.50 -12.63 3.03
C LYS A 106 -15.33 -12.00 4.41
N LYS A 107 -14.14 -12.09 5.01
CA LYS A 107 -13.81 -11.46 6.30
C LYS A 107 -13.94 -9.94 6.24
N LYS A 108 -13.57 -9.32 5.12
CA LYS A 108 -13.72 -7.88 4.88
C LYS A 108 -15.12 -7.47 4.40
N LYS A 109 -16.06 -8.43 4.32
CA LYS A 109 -17.42 -8.21 3.80
C LYS A 109 -17.44 -7.77 2.33
N GLU A 110 -16.43 -8.13 1.58
CA GLU A 110 -16.39 -7.97 0.13
C GLU A 110 -16.89 -9.23 -0.55
N ASN A 111 -17.60 -9.10 -1.66
CA ASN A 111 -18.12 -10.26 -2.39
C ASN A 111 -17.00 -10.86 -3.27
N PRO A 112 -16.55 -12.10 -2.99
CA PRO A 112 -15.52 -12.75 -3.80
C PRO A 112 -15.97 -13.09 -5.24
N ASP A 113 -17.27 -13.19 -5.47
CA ASP A 113 -17.86 -13.46 -6.78
C ASP A 113 -18.29 -12.15 -7.49
N ALA A 114 -17.87 -10.99 -6.99
CA ALA A 114 -18.13 -9.70 -7.62
C ALA A 114 -17.52 -9.68 -9.01
N THR A 115 -18.35 -9.38 -10.00
CA THR A 115 -18.04 -9.40 -11.43
C THR A 115 -17.02 -8.36 -11.89
N LYS A 116 -16.51 -7.49 -10.99
CA LYS A 116 -15.59 -6.40 -11.35
C LYS A 116 -14.55 -6.14 -10.28
N LEU A 117 -13.69 -7.09 -10.06
CA LEU A 117 -12.42 -6.76 -9.38
C LEU A 117 -11.50 -6.04 -10.38
N PRO A 118 -10.74 -5.04 -9.92
CA PRO A 118 -9.71 -4.41 -10.76
C PRO A 118 -8.69 -5.45 -11.20
N THR A 119 -8.11 -5.24 -12.37
CA THR A 119 -7.23 -6.21 -13.01
C THR A 119 -5.80 -6.08 -12.50
N LEU A 120 -5.13 -7.20 -12.27
CA LEU A 120 -3.68 -7.27 -12.17
C LEU A 120 -3.12 -7.40 -13.57
N TYR A 121 -2.26 -6.46 -13.99
CA TYR A 121 -1.76 -6.43 -15.36
C TYR A 121 -0.60 -7.40 -15.60
N ARG A 122 0.45 -7.31 -14.77
CA ARG A 122 1.69 -8.09 -14.98
C ARG A 122 2.58 -8.04 -13.74
N LYS A 123 3.61 -8.87 -13.73
CA LYS A 123 4.73 -8.68 -12.79
C LYS A 123 5.46 -7.38 -13.14
N ALA A 124 5.91 -6.66 -12.11
CA ALA A 124 6.66 -5.43 -12.31
C ALA A 124 7.99 -5.71 -13.00
N THR A 125 8.34 -4.87 -13.96
CA THR A 125 9.68 -4.90 -14.59
C THR A 125 10.68 -4.15 -13.72
N GLN A 126 11.98 -4.35 -13.94
CA GLN A 126 13.01 -3.61 -13.22
C GLN A 126 12.83 -2.09 -13.38
N LYS A 127 12.42 -1.64 -14.56
CA LYS A 127 12.14 -0.23 -14.83
C LYS A 127 11.00 0.32 -13.96
N ASP A 128 9.94 -0.46 -13.77
CA ASP A 128 8.83 -0.06 -12.87
C ASP A 128 9.31 0.06 -11.43
N ILE A 129 10.12 -0.89 -10.99
CA ILE A 129 10.68 -0.90 -9.62
C ILE A 129 11.59 0.31 -9.41
N ASP A 130 12.44 0.64 -10.38
CA ASP A 130 13.36 1.79 -10.31
C ASP A 130 12.59 3.11 -10.22
N ILE A 131 11.51 3.27 -10.99
CA ILE A 131 10.64 4.45 -10.93
C ILE A 131 9.96 4.51 -9.56
N TRP A 132 9.36 3.41 -9.13
CA TRP A 132 8.68 3.30 -7.85
C TRP A 132 9.59 3.63 -6.66
N GLN A 133 10.83 3.13 -6.65
CA GLN A 133 11.81 3.46 -5.61
C GLN A 133 12.19 4.93 -5.62
N LYS A 134 12.49 5.49 -6.80
CA LYS A 134 12.84 6.92 -6.94
C LYS A 134 11.76 7.85 -6.40
N VAL A 135 10.48 7.57 -6.67
CA VAL A 135 9.41 8.43 -6.16
C VAL A 135 9.21 8.25 -4.66
N ARG A 136 9.39 7.04 -4.14
CA ARG A 136 9.32 6.78 -2.69
C ARG A 136 10.42 7.49 -1.90
N ASP A 137 11.63 7.54 -2.42
CA ASP A 137 12.74 8.28 -1.78
C ASP A 137 12.45 9.77 -1.64
N ARG A 138 11.63 10.33 -2.54
CA ARG A 138 11.21 11.75 -2.51
C ARG A 138 10.06 12.02 -1.52
N GLU A 139 9.31 11.03 -1.12
CA GLU A 139 8.10 11.21 -0.30
C GLU A 139 8.37 11.90 1.04
N ALA A 140 9.47 11.54 1.71
CA ALA A 140 9.84 12.15 3.00
C ALA A 140 10.17 13.64 2.88
N ASP A 141 10.83 14.05 1.80
CA ASP A 141 11.15 15.46 1.54
C ASP A 141 9.87 16.23 1.19
N ILE A 142 9.05 15.68 0.31
CA ILE A 142 7.77 16.27 -0.07
C ILE A 142 6.84 16.42 1.14
N GLN A 143 6.79 15.42 2.02
CA GLN A 143 6.02 15.49 3.26
C GLN A 143 6.47 16.66 4.14
N LYS A 144 7.79 16.86 4.32
CA LYS A 144 8.33 17.97 5.10
C LYS A 144 7.95 19.31 4.48
N ARG A 145 8.15 19.46 3.17
CA ARG A 145 7.81 20.71 2.43
C ARG A 145 6.31 20.99 2.49
N SER A 146 5.47 19.97 2.33
CA SER A 146 4.02 20.11 2.40
C SER A 146 3.54 20.59 3.77
N ARG A 147 4.18 20.12 4.85
CA ARG A 147 3.90 20.63 6.22
C ARG A 147 4.24 22.10 6.36
N VAL A 148 5.37 22.53 5.84
CA VAL A 148 5.77 23.97 5.86
C VAL A 148 4.76 24.82 5.10
N ILE A 149 4.30 24.37 3.93
CA ILE A 149 3.28 25.08 3.15
C ILE A 149 1.96 25.17 3.93
N ALA A 150 1.49 24.07 4.53
CA ALA A 150 0.26 24.07 5.31
C ALA A 150 0.31 25.03 6.51
N ILE A 151 1.47 25.10 7.20
CA ILE A 151 1.69 26.03 8.30
C ILE A 151 1.69 27.48 7.78
N ARG A 152 2.37 27.76 6.66
CA ARG A 152 2.42 29.09 6.04
C ARG A 152 1.05 29.61 5.64
N LEU A 153 0.17 28.72 5.21
CA LEU A 153 -1.22 29.04 4.86
C LEU A 153 -2.16 29.11 6.10
N GLY A 154 -1.62 28.93 7.31
CA GLY A 154 -2.40 29.00 8.55
C GLY A 154 -3.43 27.88 8.70
N LEU A 155 -3.27 26.75 8.00
CA LEU A 155 -4.21 25.65 8.04
C LEU A 155 -4.04 24.83 9.32
N ARG A 156 -5.14 24.61 10.06
CA ARG A 156 -5.17 23.76 11.26
C ARG A 156 -5.21 22.27 10.91
N MET A 157 -4.14 21.79 10.27
CA MET A 157 -4.03 20.42 9.82
C MET A 157 -2.58 19.94 9.89
N LYS A 158 -2.40 18.63 9.92
CA LYS A 158 -1.10 17.97 9.87
C LYS A 158 -1.06 17.00 8.70
N ILE A 159 -0.10 17.17 7.80
CA ILE A 159 0.18 16.18 6.76
C ILE A 159 0.83 14.98 7.45
N SER A 160 0.12 13.85 7.47
CA SER A 160 0.55 12.62 8.13
C SER A 160 1.51 11.83 7.27
N ASP A 161 1.19 11.70 5.97
CA ASP A 161 2.01 10.96 5.01
C ASP A 161 1.77 11.44 3.58
N VAL A 162 2.67 11.03 2.68
CA VAL A 162 2.59 11.26 1.24
C VAL A 162 2.86 9.94 0.53
N GLU A 163 2.05 9.59 -0.45
CA GLU A 163 2.18 8.36 -1.23
C GLU A 163 2.11 8.71 -2.73
N PHE A 164 3.11 8.30 -3.47
CA PHE A 164 3.07 8.33 -4.93
C PHE A 164 2.47 7.05 -5.48
N GLN A 165 1.67 7.16 -6.52
CA GLN A 165 1.29 6.02 -7.35
C GLN A 165 2.53 5.43 -8.01
N GLY A 166 2.56 4.13 -8.24
CA GLY A 166 3.74 3.41 -8.72
C GLY A 166 4.30 3.91 -10.05
N ASP A 167 3.46 4.49 -10.91
CA ASP A 167 3.84 5.11 -12.19
C ASP A 167 4.22 6.60 -12.07
N ALA A 168 4.24 7.14 -10.86
CA ALA A 168 4.52 8.55 -10.57
C ALA A 168 3.49 9.56 -11.12
N SER A 169 2.35 9.10 -11.63
CA SER A 169 1.34 9.99 -12.26
C SER A 169 0.47 10.73 -11.25
N LYS A 170 0.33 10.20 -10.03
CA LYS A 170 -0.56 10.73 -8.98
C LYS A 170 0.16 10.73 -7.63
N VAL A 171 -0.07 11.77 -6.85
CA VAL A 171 0.37 11.85 -5.46
C VAL A 171 -0.83 12.02 -4.54
N VAL A 172 -0.84 11.27 -3.45
CA VAL A 172 -1.87 11.31 -2.42
C VAL A 172 -1.28 11.86 -1.14
N PHE A 173 -1.88 12.90 -0.59
CA PHE A 173 -1.50 13.49 0.68
C PHE A 173 -2.49 13.05 1.75
N TYR A 174 -2.00 12.34 2.74
CA TYR A 174 -2.77 11.97 3.92
C TYR A 174 -2.64 13.05 4.98
N TYR A 175 -3.75 13.50 5.52
CA TYR A 175 -3.78 14.54 6.53
C TYR A 175 -4.67 14.19 7.71
N THR A 176 -4.43 14.84 8.82
CA THR A 176 -5.28 14.80 10.02
C THR A 176 -5.65 16.24 10.38
N ALA A 177 -6.93 16.49 10.61
CA ALA A 177 -7.45 17.77 11.06
C ALA A 177 -8.60 17.51 12.06
N GLU A 178 -8.81 18.45 12.99
CA GLU A 178 -9.91 18.39 13.95
C GLU A 178 -11.21 18.90 13.34
N GLU A 179 -11.11 19.87 12.42
CA GLU A 179 -12.23 20.51 11.74
C GLU A 179 -12.08 20.40 10.21
N ARG A 180 -13.13 20.78 9.50
CA ARG A 180 -13.10 20.83 8.03
C ARG A 180 -12.15 21.93 7.54
N VAL A 181 -11.22 21.57 6.69
CA VAL A 181 -10.19 22.48 6.13
C VAL A 181 -10.52 22.81 4.66
N ASP A 182 -10.33 24.07 4.28
CA ASP A 182 -10.39 24.47 2.87
C ASP A 182 -9.02 24.27 2.20
N PHE A 183 -8.98 23.38 1.22
CA PHE A 183 -7.75 22.98 0.51
C PHE A 183 -7.47 23.77 -0.77
N ARG A 184 -8.32 24.72 -1.19
CA ARG A 184 -8.22 25.36 -2.51
C ARG A 184 -6.85 26.01 -2.74
N GLU A 185 -6.38 26.78 -1.77
CA GLU A 185 -5.06 27.43 -1.88
C GLU A 185 -3.92 26.42 -1.69
N LEU A 186 -4.11 25.43 -0.82
CA LEU A 186 -3.13 24.37 -0.60
C LEU A 186 -2.89 23.55 -1.88
N ILE A 187 -3.94 23.18 -2.59
CA ILE A 187 -3.83 22.43 -3.85
C ILE A 187 -3.09 23.26 -4.91
N LYS A 188 -3.37 24.56 -5.04
CA LYS A 188 -2.66 25.46 -5.96
C LYS A 188 -1.17 25.54 -5.63
N GLU A 189 -0.83 25.71 -4.35
CA GLU A 189 0.56 25.76 -3.90
C GLU A 189 1.28 24.42 -4.09
N PHE A 190 0.61 23.29 -3.85
CA PHE A 190 1.17 21.98 -4.10
C PHE A 190 1.43 21.75 -5.59
N ALA A 191 0.48 22.10 -6.47
CA ALA A 191 0.66 22.01 -7.91
C ALA A 191 1.84 22.85 -8.41
N ARG A 192 2.02 24.08 -7.88
CA ARG A 192 3.16 24.94 -8.22
C ARG A 192 4.49 24.40 -7.70
N THR A 193 4.50 23.84 -6.48
CA THR A 193 5.74 23.46 -5.81
C THR A 193 6.25 22.09 -6.23
N PHE A 194 5.33 21.15 -6.51
CA PHE A 194 5.69 19.77 -6.78
C PHE A 194 5.54 19.38 -8.26
N ASN A 195 5.06 20.28 -9.13
CA ASN A 195 4.91 20.07 -10.58
C ASN A 195 4.16 18.77 -10.91
N SER A 196 3.04 18.54 -10.23
CA SER A 196 2.20 17.35 -10.38
C SER A 196 0.87 17.72 -11.01
#